data_f28f8a3086de58bb7f09beee70083dc3
#
_entry.id   f28f8a3086de58bb7f09beee70083dc3
#
_cell.length_a   1.000
_cell.length_b   1.000
_cell.length_c   1.000
_cell.angle_alpha   90.00
_cell.angle_beta   90.00
_cell.angle_gamma   90.00
#
_symmetry.space_group_name_H-M   'P 1'
#
loop_
_entity.id
_entity.type
_entity.pdbx_description
1 polymer ?
#
loop_
_entity_poly.entity_id
_entity_poly.type
_entity_poly.pdbx_seq_one_letter_code
_entity_poly.pdbx_strand_id
1 'polypeptide(L)'
;RGTFPLFQESTLDQELPQRNATVTTIAPTGTLSLLASCSSGVEPIFGYVYIRNIMDGTEMIEVNPILREVLEERGLYSDELMKKIAKQGSLEGIEEIPEEIRRVFVSAHEVSPEFHIRMQAAFQRHTDNAVSKTVNFCNSATREEVAEVYKLAFRLGCKGVTIYRDGSRSEQVLNIGKVKKDGQEESPAEGGQAVIKPR
;
A
#
# COMPACT_ATOMS: atom_id res chain seq x y z
N ARG A 1 33.69 -6.56 20.21
CA ARG A 1 32.31 -6.12 20.48
C ARG A 1 31.52 -7.34 20.90
N GLY A 2 31.14 -7.46 22.17
CA GLY A 2 30.42 -8.61 22.72
C GLY A 2 28.99 -8.76 22.26
N THR A 3 28.20 -9.48 23.05
CA THR A 3 26.76 -9.64 22.88
C THR A 3 26.01 -8.34 23.14
N PHE A 4 24.76 -8.22 22.69
CA PHE A 4 23.93 -7.08 23.06
C PHE A 4 23.61 -7.08 24.56
N PRO A 5 23.35 -5.92 25.20
CA PRO A 5 23.35 -5.77 26.67
C PRO A 5 22.40 -6.74 27.39
N LEU A 6 21.21 -7.01 26.85
CA LEU A 6 20.22 -7.89 27.50
C LEU A 6 20.26 -9.34 26.96
N PHE A 7 21.38 -9.77 26.37
CA PHE A 7 21.49 -11.12 25.79
C PHE A 7 21.22 -12.21 26.83
N GLN A 8 21.77 -12.09 28.05
CA GLN A 8 21.60 -13.08 29.11
C GLN A 8 20.15 -13.23 29.61
N GLU A 9 19.34 -12.17 29.44
CA GLU A 9 17.92 -12.14 29.83
C GLU A 9 16.99 -12.50 28.66
N SER A 10 17.53 -12.71 27.46
CA SER A 10 16.76 -13.03 26.26
C SER A 10 16.39 -14.50 26.19
N THR A 11 15.41 -14.81 25.32
CA THR A 11 15.02 -16.18 25.00
C THR A 11 15.87 -16.81 23.88
N LEU A 12 16.95 -16.12 23.46
CA LEU A 12 17.86 -16.61 22.43
C LEU A 12 18.75 -17.70 22.99
N ASP A 13 19.27 -18.56 22.11
CA ASP A 13 20.21 -19.61 22.48
C ASP A 13 21.47 -19.00 23.07
N GLN A 14 21.72 -19.30 24.34
CA GLN A 14 22.84 -18.77 25.11
C GLN A 14 24.19 -19.33 24.65
N GLU A 15 24.21 -20.46 23.96
CA GLU A 15 25.41 -21.07 23.38
C GLU A 15 25.87 -20.38 22.09
N LEU A 16 24.97 -19.58 21.46
CA LEU A 16 25.24 -18.84 20.23
C LEU A 16 25.26 -17.32 20.48
N PRO A 17 26.39 -16.76 20.94
CA PRO A 17 26.47 -15.33 21.27
C PRO A 17 26.14 -14.43 20.10
N GLN A 18 25.19 -13.51 20.28
CA GLN A 18 24.72 -12.61 19.24
C GLN A 18 24.99 -11.15 19.60
N ARG A 19 25.56 -10.40 18.64
CA ARG A 19 25.83 -8.97 18.81
C ARG A 19 24.57 -8.14 18.80
N ASN A 20 23.61 -8.50 17.97
CA ASN A 20 22.36 -7.78 17.75
C ASN A 20 21.20 -8.68 18.15
N ALA A 21 20.21 -8.13 18.84
CA ALA A 21 19.00 -8.86 19.20
C ALA A 21 18.18 -9.26 17.96
N THR A 22 18.22 -8.43 16.92
CA THR A 22 17.54 -8.68 15.62
C THR A 22 18.43 -8.19 14.49
N VAL A 23 18.37 -8.84 13.33
CA VAL A 23 19.21 -8.48 12.17
C VAL A 23 18.41 -8.33 10.87
N THR A 24 17.17 -8.79 10.84
CA THR A 24 16.33 -8.72 9.65
C THR A 24 15.04 -7.92 9.87
N THR A 25 14.64 -7.14 8.86
CA THR A 25 13.41 -6.36 8.85
C THR A 25 12.93 -6.14 7.42
N ILE A 26 11.63 -5.91 7.24
CA ILE A 26 11.09 -5.34 6.01
C ILE A 26 10.50 -3.98 6.37
N ALA A 27 11.26 -2.94 6.00
CA ALA A 27 10.90 -1.55 6.22
C ALA A 27 9.97 -1.02 5.12
N PRO A 28 9.27 0.11 5.32
CA PRO A 28 8.38 0.69 4.31
C PRO A 28 9.07 1.05 2.99
N THR A 29 10.28 1.56 3.02
CA THR A 29 11.14 1.93 1.87
C THR A 29 10.49 2.83 0.81
N GLY A 30 9.52 3.69 1.18
CA GLY A 30 8.77 4.52 0.23
C GLY A 30 9.65 5.41 -0.64
N THR A 31 10.54 6.19 -0.05
CA THR A 31 11.47 7.07 -0.81
C THR A 31 12.47 6.26 -1.64
N LEU A 32 12.97 5.16 -1.10
CA LEU A 32 13.92 4.29 -1.83
C LEU A 32 13.26 3.64 -3.05
N SER A 33 12.00 3.22 -2.93
CA SER A 33 11.26 2.64 -4.06
C SER A 33 11.05 3.64 -5.19
N LEU A 34 10.77 4.89 -4.86
CA LEU A 34 10.66 5.96 -5.87
C LEU A 34 11.99 6.20 -6.59
N LEU A 35 13.11 6.26 -5.86
CA LEU A 35 14.44 6.42 -6.45
C LEU A 35 14.85 5.23 -7.32
N ALA A 36 14.45 4.03 -6.93
CA ALA A 36 14.77 2.79 -7.64
C ALA A 36 13.73 2.40 -8.70
N SER A 37 12.65 3.18 -8.87
CA SER A 37 11.54 2.89 -9.79
C SER A 37 10.97 1.48 -9.64
N CYS A 38 10.78 1.02 -8.40
CA CYS A 38 10.24 -0.30 -8.07
C CYS A 38 9.16 -0.23 -6.98
N SER A 39 8.52 -1.36 -6.68
CA SER A 39 7.56 -1.45 -5.58
C SER A 39 8.26 -1.34 -4.22
N SER A 40 7.52 -0.89 -3.21
CA SER A 40 8.01 -0.61 -1.87
C SER A 40 7.89 -1.85 -0.98
N GLY A 41 9.02 -2.40 -0.53
CA GLY A 41 9.04 -3.57 0.35
C GLY A 41 8.24 -4.75 -0.23
N VAL A 42 7.23 -5.22 0.51
CA VAL A 42 6.30 -6.29 0.08
C VAL A 42 4.91 -5.75 -0.26
N GLU A 43 4.83 -4.44 -0.54
CA GLU A 43 3.57 -3.83 -0.97
C GLU A 43 3.31 -4.07 -2.46
N PRO A 44 2.08 -4.36 -2.87
CA PRO A 44 1.70 -4.28 -4.28
C PRO A 44 1.74 -2.82 -4.75
N ILE A 45 1.82 -2.61 -6.05
CA ILE A 45 1.77 -1.27 -6.64
C ILE A 45 0.40 -0.65 -6.35
N PHE A 46 0.38 0.59 -5.87
CA PHE A 46 -0.84 1.29 -5.51
C PHE A 46 -1.69 1.65 -6.74
N GLY A 47 -1.05 2.04 -7.83
CA GLY A 47 -1.67 2.30 -9.13
C GLY A 47 -0.63 2.30 -10.23
N TYR A 48 -1.05 2.02 -11.44
CA TYR A 48 -0.17 1.91 -12.61
C TYR A 48 -0.16 3.15 -13.47
N VAL A 49 -1.20 3.99 -13.39
CA VAL A 49 -1.33 5.24 -14.14
C VAL A 49 -1.88 6.31 -13.20
N TYR A 50 -1.22 7.47 -13.18
CA TYR A 50 -1.60 8.62 -12.37
C TYR A 50 -1.82 9.84 -13.24
N ILE A 51 -2.76 10.69 -12.85
CA ILE A 51 -2.91 12.03 -13.42
C ILE A 51 -2.37 13.01 -12.38
N ARG A 52 -1.32 13.74 -12.74
CA ARG A 52 -0.79 14.86 -11.96
C ARG A 52 -1.22 16.18 -12.59
N ASN A 53 -1.83 17.04 -11.79
CA ASN A 53 -2.04 18.42 -12.20
C ASN A 53 -0.76 19.21 -11.95
N ILE A 54 -0.17 19.75 -13.04
CA ILE A 54 0.99 20.64 -12.98
C ILE A 54 0.47 22.08 -12.87
N MET A 55 1.36 22.99 -12.47
CA MET A 55 1.08 24.44 -12.50
C MET A 55 0.44 24.79 -13.86
N ASP A 56 -0.59 25.64 -13.82
CA ASP A 56 -1.41 26.08 -14.97
C ASP A 56 -2.54 25.13 -15.43
N GLY A 57 -2.91 24.12 -14.59
CA GLY A 57 -4.03 23.24 -14.89
C GLY A 57 -3.75 22.19 -15.98
N THR A 58 -2.49 22.02 -16.37
CA THR A 58 -2.09 20.98 -17.32
C THR A 58 -2.07 19.61 -16.62
N GLU A 59 -2.80 18.65 -17.16
CA GLU A 59 -2.77 17.26 -16.70
C GLU A 59 -1.58 16.53 -17.32
N MET A 60 -0.73 15.94 -16.49
CA MET A 60 0.33 15.04 -16.91
C MET A 60 -0.01 13.61 -16.51
N ILE A 61 0.04 12.72 -17.49
CA ILE A 61 -0.19 11.29 -17.26
C ILE A 61 1.17 10.64 -16.97
N GLU A 62 1.29 10.06 -15.80
CA GLU A 62 2.45 9.27 -15.39
C GLU A 62 2.07 7.79 -15.43
N VAL A 63 2.78 7.01 -16.25
CA VAL A 63 2.51 5.58 -16.45
C VAL A 63 3.66 4.77 -15.89
N ASN A 64 3.35 3.69 -15.18
CA ASN A 64 4.35 2.73 -14.75
C ASN A 64 5.16 2.25 -15.97
N PRO A 65 6.50 2.31 -15.93
CA PRO A 65 7.34 2.04 -17.10
C PRO A 65 7.17 0.61 -17.64
N ILE A 66 6.99 -0.37 -16.76
CA ILE A 66 6.83 -1.78 -17.17
C ILE A 66 5.46 -1.97 -17.86
N LEU A 67 4.40 -1.35 -17.32
CA LEU A 67 3.09 -1.41 -17.99
C LEU A 67 3.14 -0.74 -19.36
N ARG A 68 3.81 0.43 -19.46
CA ARG A 68 4.00 1.13 -20.73
C ARG A 68 4.68 0.22 -21.75
N GLU A 69 5.83 -0.36 -21.41
CA GLU A 69 6.62 -1.25 -22.27
C GLU A 69 5.76 -2.41 -22.78
N VAL A 70 5.04 -3.11 -21.89
CA VAL A 70 4.17 -4.24 -22.28
C VAL A 70 3.05 -3.80 -23.22
N LEU A 71 2.43 -2.64 -22.97
CA LEU A 71 1.35 -2.15 -23.83
C LEU A 71 1.87 -1.65 -25.20
N GLU A 72 3.05 -1.02 -25.25
CA GLU A 72 3.70 -0.59 -26.49
C GLU A 72 4.10 -1.80 -27.35
N GLU A 73 4.72 -2.83 -26.77
CA GLU A 73 5.09 -4.07 -27.47
C GLU A 73 3.88 -4.80 -28.08
N ARG A 74 2.70 -4.68 -27.44
CA ARG A 74 1.46 -5.29 -27.93
C ARG A 74 0.67 -4.36 -28.84
N GLY A 75 1.13 -3.13 -29.10
CA GLY A 75 0.43 -2.14 -29.91
C GLY A 75 -0.88 -1.63 -29.28
N LEU A 76 -1.00 -1.71 -27.95
CA LEU A 76 -2.21 -1.34 -27.21
C LEU A 76 -2.10 0.05 -26.54
N TYR A 77 -0.89 0.63 -26.50
CA TYR A 77 -0.70 1.92 -25.84
C TYR A 77 -1.39 3.06 -26.57
N SER A 78 -2.24 3.81 -25.85
CA SER A 78 -2.78 5.08 -26.31
C SER A 78 -3.05 6.01 -25.11
N ASP A 79 -3.06 7.32 -25.34
CA ASP A 79 -3.34 8.30 -24.28
C ASP A 79 -4.78 8.16 -23.76
N GLU A 80 -5.73 7.79 -24.63
CA GLU A 80 -7.12 7.53 -24.26
C GLU A 80 -7.21 6.34 -23.29
N LEU A 81 -6.51 5.25 -23.59
CA LEU A 81 -6.44 4.08 -22.72
C LEU A 81 -5.80 4.44 -21.39
N MET A 82 -4.71 5.21 -21.39
CA MET A 82 -4.05 5.65 -20.15
C MET A 82 -4.98 6.51 -19.29
N LYS A 83 -5.72 7.44 -19.89
CA LYS A 83 -6.74 8.23 -19.17
C LYS A 83 -7.84 7.35 -18.59
N LYS A 84 -8.27 6.32 -19.32
CA LYS A 84 -9.27 5.36 -18.84
C LYS A 84 -8.78 4.59 -17.63
N ILE A 85 -7.54 4.05 -17.67
CA ILE A 85 -6.92 3.36 -16.54
C ILE A 85 -6.75 4.30 -15.34
N ALA A 86 -6.26 5.52 -15.57
CA ALA A 86 -6.06 6.49 -14.50
C ALA A 86 -7.37 6.87 -13.78
N LYS A 87 -8.47 7.03 -14.52
CA LYS A 87 -9.79 7.33 -13.95
C LYS A 87 -10.38 6.16 -13.16
N GLN A 88 -10.16 4.95 -13.64
CA GLN A 88 -10.67 3.73 -13.00
C GLN A 88 -9.78 3.30 -11.83
N GLY A 89 -8.47 3.56 -11.92
CA GLY A 89 -7.47 3.17 -10.91
C GLY A 89 -7.03 1.71 -10.99
N SER A 90 -7.55 0.94 -11.92
CA SER A 90 -7.20 -0.45 -12.17
C SER A 90 -7.32 -0.80 -13.66
N LEU A 91 -6.79 -1.97 -14.05
CA LEU A 91 -6.94 -2.52 -15.39
C LEU A 91 -8.16 -3.48 -15.47
N GLU A 92 -8.81 -3.78 -14.35
CA GLU A 92 -9.92 -4.73 -14.29
C GLU A 92 -11.08 -4.25 -15.16
N GLY A 93 -11.67 -5.16 -15.96
CA GLY A 93 -12.82 -4.85 -16.82
C GLY A 93 -12.51 -3.97 -18.04
N ILE A 94 -11.26 -3.61 -18.31
CA ILE A 94 -10.89 -2.90 -19.54
C ILE A 94 -10.72 -3.94 -20.67
N GLU A 95 -11.73 -4.05 -21.52
CA GLU A 95 -11.79 -5.09 -22.57
C GLU A 95 -10.68 -4.94 -23.63
N GLU A 96 -10.19 -3.72 -23.85
CA GLU A 96 -9.09 -3.42 -24.77
C GLU A 96 -7.77 -4.03 -24.34
N ILE A 97 -7.63 -4.41 -23.05
CA ILE A 97 -6.42 -5.04 -22.49
C ILE A 97 -6.68 -6.53 -22.33
N PRO A 98 -5.85 -7.41 -22.93
CA PRO A 98 -5.96 -8.85 -22.78
C PRO A 98 -5.95 -9.30 -21.31
N GLU A 99 -6.69 -10.36 -21.02
CA GLU A 99 -6.82 -10.88 -19.64
C GLU A 99 -5.48 -11.25 -19.03
N GLU A 100 -4.57 -11.83 -19.82
CA GLU A 100 -3.23 -12.19 -19.33
C GLU A 100 -2.43 -10.99 -18.80
N ILE A 101 -2.62 -9.78 -19.37
CA ILE A 101 -2.00 -8.55 -18.90
C ILE A 101 -2.72 -8.07 -17.64
N ARG A 102 -4.06 -8.01 -17.64
CA ARG A 102 -4.85 -7.56 -16.49
C ARG A 102 -4.58 -8.38 -15.24
N ARG A 103 -4.36 -9.69 -15.37
CA ARG A 103 -4.05 -10.59 -14.24
C ARG A 103 -2.67 -10.36 -13.63
N VAL A 104 -1.73 -9.77 -14.36
CA VAL A 104 -0.38 -9.46 -13.86
C VAL A 104 -0.33 -8.07 -13.22
N PHE A 105 -0.97 -7.09 -13.84
CA PHE A 105 -0.95 -5.69 -13.40
C PHE A 105 -2.10 -5.39 -12.43
N VAL A 106 -2.09 -6.07 -11.30
CA VAL A 106 -3.09 -5.94 -10.22
C VAL A 106 -2.64 -4.87 -9.22
N SER A 107 -3.51 -3.90 -8.94
CA SER A 107 -3.24 -2.83 -7.97
C SER A 107 -3.49 -3.27 -6.52
N ALA A 108 -3.01 -2.47 -5.56
CA ALA A 108 -3.15 -2.75 -4.13
C ALA A 108 -4.61 -2.90 -3.67
N HIS A 109 -5.55 -2.19 -4.33
CA HIS A 109 -6.98 -2.25 -3.99
C HIS A 109 -7.70 -3.48 -4.53
N GLU A 110 -7.11 -4.14 -5.54
CA GLU A 110 -7.64 -5.37 -6.13
C GLU A 110 -7.20 -6.63 -5.38
N VAL A 111 -6.15 -6.51 -4.55
CA VAL A 111 -5.68 -7.60 -3.67
C VAL A 111 -6.61 -7.72 -2.47
N SER A 112 -7.12 -8.94 -2.20
CA SER A 112 -8.00 -9.16 -1.05
C SER A 112 -7.30 -8.87 0.29
N PRO A 113 -8.03 -8.34 1.29
CA PRO A 113 -7.48 -8.10 2.64
C PRO A 113 -6.85 -9.34 3.27
N GLU A 114 -7.43 -10.51 3.06
CA GLU A 114 -6.88 -11.79 3.51
C GLU A 114 -5.52 -12.06 2.86
N PHE A 115 -5.39 -11.84 1.54
CA PHE A 115 -4.13 -12.11 0.84
C PHE A 115 -3.02 -11.14 1.26
N HIS A 116 -3.34 -9.87 1.54
CA HIS A 116 -2.40 -8.92 2.13
C HIS A 116 -1.78 -9.48 3.42
N ILE A 117 -2.60 -10.02 4.33
CA ILE A 117 -2.11 -10.58 5.59
C ILE A 117 -1.34 -11.89 5.39
N ARG A 118 -1.80 -12.76 4.49
CA ARG A 118 -1.08 -14.00 4.17
C ARG A 118 0.31 -13.72 3.59
N MET A 119 0.44 -12.74 2.72
CA MET A 119 1.72 -12.26 2.18
C MET A 119 2.62 -11.74 3.30
N GLN A 120 2.10 -10.87 4.17
CA GLN A 120 2.85 -10.35 5.33
C GLN A 120 3.33 -11.48 6.25
N ALA A 121 2.46 -12.44 6.56
CA ALA A 121 2.79 -13.57 7.41
C ALA A 121 3.85 -14.50 6.78
N ALA A 122 3.84 -14.66 5.45
CA ALA A 122 4.85 -15.43 4.76
C ALA A 122 6.26 -14.85 4.98
N PHE A 123 6.42 -13.53 4.89
CA PHE A 123 7.68 -12.85 5.18
C PHE A 123 7.99 -12.81 6.68
N GLN A 124 6.97 -12.64 7.54
CA GLN A 124 7.17 -12.56 8.98
C GLN A 124 7.81 -13.83 9.57
N ARG A 125 7.56 -15.00 9.00
CA ARG A 125 8.20 -16.25 9.44
C ARG A 125 9.72 -16.27 9.27
N HIS A 126 10.26 -15.37 8.43
CA HIS A 126 11.67 -15.30 8.09
C HIS A 126 12.31 -13.95 8.43
N THR A 127 11.63 -13.15 9.27
CA THR A 127 12.06 -11.80 9.63
C THR A 127 11.98 -11.62 11.14
N ASP A 128 13.07 -11.14 11.76
CA ASP A 128 13.14 -10.93 13.21
C ASP A 128 12.20 -9.82 13.67
N ASN A 129 12.23 -8.67 12.99
CA ASN A 129 11.36 -7.54 13.31
C ASN A 129 10.00 -7.66 12.61
N ALA A 130 9.12 -6.71 12.87
CA ALA A 130 7.84 -6.63 12.14
C ALA A 130 8.07 -6.36 10.65
N VAL A 131 7.18 -6.88 9.83
CA VAL A 131 7.10 -6.64 8.39
C VAL A 131 6.17 -5.46 8.13
N SER A 132 6.67 -4.42 7.47
CA SER A 132 5.83 -3.31 7.04
C SER A 132 4.95 -3.73 5.87
N LYS A 133 3.65 -3.74 6.11
CA LYS A 133 2.64 -4.08 5.10
C LYS A 133 1.32 -3.41 5.42
N THR A 134 0.75 -2.76 4.41
CA THR A 134 -0.56 -2.14 4.49
C THR A 134 -1.64 -3.06 3.91
N VAL A 135 -2.76 -3.18 4.60
CA VAL A 135 -3.99 -3.74 4.05
C VAL A 135 -4.83 -2.59 3.51
N ASN A 136 -5.02 -2.56 2.21
CA ASN A 136 -5.80 -1.51 1.55
C ASN A 136 -7.25 -1.96 1.43
N PHE A 137 -8.14 -1.18 2.04
CA PHE A 137 -9.58 -1.40 1.99
C PHE A 137 -10.26 -0.36 1.10
N CYS A 138 -11.30 -0.77 0.41
CA CYS A 138 -12.20 0.16 -0.27
C CYS A 138 -13.00 0.98 0.75
N ASN A 139 -13.58 2.10 0.31
CA ASN A 139 -14.37 2.99 1.16
C ASN A 139 -15.59 2.29 1.81
N SER A 140 -16.18 1.29 1.14
CA SER A 140 -17.32 0.52 1.65
C SER A 140 -16.98 -0.51 2.72
N ALA A 141 -15.70 -0.73 3.03
CA ALA A 141 -15.28 -1.73 4.00
C ALA A 141 -15.87 -1.47 5.41
N THR A 142 -16.34 -2.53 6.04
CA THR A 142 -16.99 -2.51 7.34
C THR A 142 -16.00 -2.64 8.49
N ARG A 143 -16.46 -2.35 9.72
CA ARG A 143 -15.64 -2.56 10.93
C ARG A 143 -15.37 -4.03 11.19
N GLU A 144 -16.29 -4.90 10.83
CA GLU A 144 -16.20 -6.35 10.97
C GLU A 144 -15.11 -6.92 10.08
N GLU A 145 -15.03 -6.49 8.82
CA GLU A 145 -13.96 -6.88 7.90
C GLU A 145 -12.58 -6.43 8.40
N VAL A 146 -12.48 -5.20 8.93
CA VAL A 146 -11.26 -4.71 9.58
C VAL A 146 -10.90 -5.56 10.79
N ALA A 147 -11.86 -5.91 11.64
CA ALA A 147 -11.63 -6.75 12.83
C ALA A 147 -11.13 -8.14 12.45
N GLU A 148 -11.67 -8.76 11.38
CA GLU A 148 -11.21 -10.06 10.91
C GLU A 148 -9.76 -10.03 10.41
N VAL A 149 -9.33 -8.94 9.76
CA VAL A 149 -7.94 -8.76 9.35
C VAL A 149 -7.00 -8.74 10.56
N TYR A 150 -7.33 -8.00 11.64
CA TYR A 150 -6.53 -8.00 12.87
C TYR A 150 -6.46 -9.39 13.51
N LYS A 151 -7.58 -10.08 13.59
CA LYS A 151 -7.64 -11.46 14.13
C LYS A 151 -6.82 -12.43 13.28
N LEU A 152 -6.90 -12.32 11.95
CA LEU A 152 -6.13 -13.15 11.03
C LEU A 152 -4.63 -12.90 11.18
N ALA A 153 -4.21 -11.63 11.23
CA ALA A 153 -2.81 -11.26 11.42
C ALA A 153 -2.26 -11.85 12.73
N PHE A 154 -3.01 -11.75 13.82
CA PHE A 154 -2.63 -12.35 15.10
C PHE A 154 -2.51 -13.88 14.99
N ARG A 155 -3.49 -14.56 14.41
CA ARG A 155 -3.46 -16.02 14.20
C ARG A 155 -2.29 -16.50 13.35
N LEU A 156 -1.86 -15.69 12.39
CA LEU A 156 -0.74 -16.00 11.50
C LEU A 156 0.63 -15.53 12.03
N GLY A 157 0.68 -14.96 13.24
CA GLY A 157 1.93 -14.56 13.90
C GLY A 157 2.55 -13.29 13.36
N CYS A 158 1.78 -12.41 12.71
CA CYS A 158 2.27 -11.09 12.32
C CYS A 158 2.52 -10.24 13.56
N LYS A 159 3.67 -9.54 13.60
CA LYS A 159 4.06 -8.68 14.73
C LYS A 159 3.43 -7.29 14.72
N GLY A 160 2.82 -6.90 13.61
CA GLY A 160 2.11 -5.63 13.45
C GLY A 160 1.21 -5.66 12.23
N VAL A 161 0.25 -4.73 12.14
CA VAL A 161 -0.68 -4.58 11.01
C VAL A 161 -0.91 -3.10 10.78
N THR A 162 -0.87 -2.68 9.54
CA THR A 162 -1.30 -1.35 9.11
C THR A 162 -2.51 -1.47 8.21
N ILE A 163 -3.51 -0.64 8.46
CA ILE A 163 -4.74 -0.58 7.68
C ILE A 163 -4.89 0.79 7.05
N TYR A 164 -5.28 0.83 5.80
CA TYR A 164 -5.71 2.02 5.10
C TYR A 164 -7.06 1.76 4.43
N ARG A 165 -8.07 2.55 4.77
CA ARG A 165 -9.37 2.55 4.10
C ARG A 165 -9.48 3.80 3.24
N ASP A 166 -9.83 3.63 1.97
CA ASP A 166 -9.99 4.73 1.02
C ASP A 166 -10.98 5.78 1.57
N GLY A 167 -10.62 7.07 1.43
CA GLY A 167 -11.41 8.18 1.95
C GLY A 167 -11.40 8.37 3.46
N SER A 168 -10.56 7.65 4.23
CA SER A 168 -10.47 7.81 5.68
C SER A 168 -9.66 9.03 6.13
N ARG A 169 -8.94 9.69 5.23
CA ARG A 169 -8.18 10.93 5.47
C ARG A 169 -8.64 12.02 4.51
N SER A 170 -8.68 13.25 4.99
CA SER A 170 -9.04 14.45 4.20
C SER A 170 -8.02 14.76 3.10
N GLU A 171 -6.74 14.47 3.36
CA GLU A 171 -5.67 14.61 2.37
C GLU A 171 -5.10 13.23 2.04
N GLN A 172 -5.23 12.83 0.77
CA GLN A 172 -4.63 11.61 0.24
C GLN A 172 -3.40 11.99 -0.59
N VAL A 173 -2.26 11.40 -0.27
CA VAL A 173 -1.00 11.64 -0.99
C VAL A 173 -1.06 11.11 -2.43
N LEU A 174 -1.84 10.02 -2.65
CA LEU A 174 -2.08 9.42 -3.96
C LEU A 174 -3.58 9.28 -4.18
N ASN A 175 -4.12 9.95 -5.18
CA ASN A 175 -5.53 9.84 -5.58
C ASN A 175 -5.65 8.98 -6.82
N ILE A 176 -6.46 7.93 -6.75
CA ILE A 176 -6.88 7.16 -7.91
C ILE A 176 -8.20 7.79 -8.42
N GLY A 177 -8.20 8.26 -9.67
CA GLY A 177 -9.40 8.54 -10.42
C GLY A 177 -10.22 9.78 -10.06
N LYS A 178 -9.92 10.56 -9.02
CA LYS A 178 -10.65 11.80 -8.69
C LYS A 178 -9.71 13.00 -8.67
N VAL A 179 -9.74 13.76 -9.74
CA VAL A 179 -9.26 15.15 -9.72
C VAL A 179 -10.29 15.97 -8.94
N LYS A 180 -9.97 16.46 -7.74
CA LYS A 180 -10.78 17.50 -7.09
C LYS A 180 -10.74 18.71 -7.99
N LYS A 181 -11.90 19.13 -8.52
CA LYS A 181 -12.07 20.50 -9.05
C LYS A 181 -12.00 21.43 -7.85
N ASP A 182 -10.99 22.28 -7.80
CA ASP A 182 -10.98 23.43 -6.91
C ASP A 182 -12.20 24.28 -7.23
N GLY A 183 -13.08 24.46 -6.23
CA GLY A 183 -14.20 25.40 -6.33
C GLY A 183 -15.59 24.89 -5.93
N GLN A 184 -15.70 24.03 -4.92
CA GLN A 184 -16.96 23.94 -4.15
C GLN A 184 -16.63 23.92 -2.66
N GLU A 185 -16.86 25.08 -2.02
CA GLU A 185 -16.93 25.21 -0.58
C GLU A 185 -18.13 24.39 -0.08
N GLU A 186 -17.88 23.25 0.55
CA GLU A 186 -18.86 22.63 1.43
C GLU A 186 -18.77 23.30 2.80
N SER A 187 -19.89 23.84 3.26
CA SER A 187 -20.10 24.43 4.57
C SER A 187 -19.63 23.51 5.70
N PRO A 188 -19.06 24.05 6.79
CA PRO A 188 -18.56 23.24 7.90
C PRO A 188 -19.72 22.57 8.63
N ALA A 189 -19.71 21.25 8.68
CA ALA A 189 -20.54 20.50 9.61
C ALA A 189 -20.03 20.77 11.03
N GLU A 190 -20.96 21.25 11.88
CA GLU A 190 -20.74 21.68 13.27
C GLU A 190 -20.07 20.59 14.10
N GLY A 191 -19.14 21.05 14.94
CA GLY A 191 -18.23 20.26 15.72
C GLY A 191 -18.87 19.45 16.85
N GLY A 192 -18.32 18.29 17.04
CA GLY A 192 -18.33 17.55 18.29
C GLY A 192 -16.98 17.68 18.98
N GLN A 193 -16.82 18.59 19.89
CA GLN A 193 -15.67 18.68 20.80
C GLN A 193 -15.68 17.49 21.76
N ALA A 194 -14.74 16.57 21.59
CA ALA A 194 -14.42 15.57 22.62
C ALA A 194 -13.53 16.23 23.68
N VAL A 195 -14.09 16.54 24.83
CA VAL A 195 -13.36 17.00 26.02
C VAL A 195 -12.63 15.80 26.63
N ILE A 196 -11.31 15.77 26.52
CA ILE A 196 -10.48 14.84 27.29
C ILE A 196 -10.27 15.44 28.68
N LYS A 197 -10.82 14.80 29.71
CA LYS A 197 -10.50 15.12 31.11
C LYS A 197 -9.22 14.37 31.52
N PRO A 198 -8.25 15.04 32.17
CA PRO A 198 -7.08 14.38 32.69
C PRO A 198 -7.41 13.60 33.97
N ARG A 199 -6.78 12.44 34.13
CA ARG A 199 -6.57 11.75 35.39
C ARG A 199 -5.13 11.79 35.76
#